data_b1450e340725feed07d372c25dc5bd6c
#
_entry.id   b1450e340725feed07d372c25dc5bd6c
#
_cell.length_a   1.000
_cell.length_b   1.000
_cell.length_c   1.000
_cell.angle_alpha   90.00
_cell.angle_beta   90.00
_cell.angle_gamma   90.00
#
_symmetry.space_group_name_H-M   'P 1'
#
loop_
_entity.id
_entity.type
_entity.pdbx_description
1 polymer ?
#
loop_
_entity_poly.entity_id
_entity_poly.type
_entity_poly.pdbx_seq_one_letter_code
_entity_poly.pdbx_strand_id
1 'polypeptide(L)'
;VFAPRSKEFHTTLRDGTRVLIRPVRPDDKALLADGFARLSDESRVRRFLAPVAQLSDAMLAYLTEVDGVDHFAWVAVHGDHPDLGLGVARYVRMKDEPTVAEAAITVVDEYHRRGLGTVLLGLLAARARDNGITSFRAYVLEENAPMLDLLEEVGASAQHDSPGVLAVDVPLDPEQVPDSTAGRVLRAIAARWLPAKARIEL
;
A
#
# COMPACT_ATOMS: atom_id res chain seq x y z
N VAL A 1 5.33 -26.91 1.76
CA VAL A 1 4.73 -25.60 1.52
C VAL A 1 5.90 -24.63 1.42
N PHE A 2 6.24 -24.21 0.18
CA PHE A 2 7.29 -23.21 -0.03
C PHE A 2 6.71 -21.83 0.22
N ALA A 3 7.11 -21.17 1.30
CA ALA A 3 6.93 -19.74 1.44
C ALA A 3 7.70 -19.06 0.28
N PRO A 4 7.07 -18.22 -0.54
CA PRO A 4 7.80 -17.48 -1.57
C PRO A 4 8.83 -16.60 -0.86
N ARG A 5 10.10 -16.66 -1.34
CA ARG A 5 11.18 -15.81 -0.84
C ARG A 5 10.66 -14.37 -0.77
N SER A 6 10.72 -13.77 0.39
CA SER A 6 10.33 -12.38 0.62
C SER A 6 11.14 -11.49 -0.32
N LYS A 7 10.53 -11.02 -1.40
CA LYS A 7 11.20 -10.06 -2.30
C LYS A 7 11.37 -8.76 -1.53
N GLU A 8 12.58 -8.28 -1.45
CA GLU A 8 12.90 -6.94 -0.99
C GLU A 8 13.13 -6.05 -2.21
N PHE A 9 12.68 -4.80 -2.14
CA PHE A 9 12.81 -3.83 -3.22
C PHE A 9 13.57 -2.62 -2.75
N HIS A 10 14.58 -2.22 -3.51
CA HIS A 10 15.29 -0.98 -3.29
C HIS A 10 14.83 0.05 -4.32
N THR A 11 14.53 1.23 -3.87
CA THR A 11 14.18 2.37 -4.73
C THR A 11 14.78 3.65 -4.18
N THR A 12 14.80 4.68 -5.03
CA THR A 12 15.20 6.03 -4.64
C THR A 12 14.03 6.96 -4.91
N LEU A 13 13.63 7.73 -3.93
CA LEU A 13 12.58 8.73 -4.06
C LEU A 13 13.06 9.93 -4.88
N ARG A 14 12.13 10.83 -5.24
CA ARG A 14 12.43 12.02 -6.07
C ARG A 14 13.47 12.96 -5.46
N ASP A 15 13.59 12.96 -4.15
CA ASP A 15 14.55 13.78 -3.38
C ASP A 15 15.90 13.10 -3.12
N GLY A 16 16.11 11.91 -3.69
CA GLY A 16 17.33 11.12 -3.51
C GLY A 16 17.31 10.19 -2.29
N THR A 17 16.26 10.18 -1.48
CA THR A 17 16.15 9.26 -0.33
C THR A 17 16.13 7.80 -0.79
N ARG A 18 17.06 6.99 -0.29
CA ARG A 18 17.07 5.55 -0.52
C ARG A 18 16.04 4.87 0.37
N VAL A 19 15.27 3.96 -0.19
CA VAL A 19 14.21 3.23 0.50
C VAL A 19 14.34 1.74 0.24
N LEU A 20 14.25 0.97 1.33
CA LEU A 20 14.04 -0.47 1.29
C LEU A 20 12.56 -0.77 1.57
N ILE A 21 11.92 -1.54 0.68
CA ILE A 21 10.54 -2.00 0.83
C ILE A 21 10.54 -3.52 0.97
N ARG A 22 9.97 -4.02 2.03
CA ARG A 22 9.91 -5.45 2.35
C ARG A 22 8.57 -5.84 2.96
N PRO A 23 8.21 -7.13 2.98
CA PRO A 23 7.05 -7.59 3.76
C PRO A 23 7.18 -7.20 5.23
N VAL A 24 6.06 -6.85 5.84
CA VAL A 24 5.99 -6.62 7.29
C VAL A 24 6.31 -7.93 8.03
N ARG A 25 6.88 -7.80 9.22
CA ARG A 25 7.28 -8.92 10.10
C ARG A 25 6.66 -8.74 11.48
N PRO A 26 6.43 -9.80 12.26
CA PRO A 26 5.96 -9.69 13.64
C PRO A 26 6.82 -8.80 14.54
N ASP A 27 8.13 -8.69 14.24
CA ASP A 27 9.09 -7.86 14.98
C ASP A 27 8.99 -6.36 14.65
N ASP A 28 8.19 -5.97 13.65
CA ASP A 28 8.04 -4.56 13.23
C ASP A 28 7.08 -3.76 14.13
N LYS A 29 6.61 -4.30 15.27
CA LYS A 29 5.68 -3.60 16.16
C LYS A 29 6.21 -2.23 16.61
N ALA A 30 7.47 -2.17 17.05
CA ALA A 30 8.11 -0.91 17.44
C ALA A 30 8.23 0.05 16.26
N LEU A 31 8.67 -0.45 15.10
CA LEU A 31 8.80 0.33 13.86
C LEU A 31 7.46 0.95 13.43
N LEU A 32 6.35 0.19 13.52
CA LEU A 32 5.02 0.69 13.20
C LEU A 32 4.53 1.72 14.23
N ALA A 33 4.78 1.48 15.53
CA ALA A 33 4.41 2.40 16.59
C ALA A 33 5.13 3.76 16.44
N ASP A 34 6.44 3.74 16.17
CA ASP A 34 7.26 4.93 15.93
C ASP A 34 6.82 5.68 14.66
N GLY A 35 6.56 4.94 13.57
CA GLY A 35 6.03 5.51 12.34
C GLY A 35 4.67 6.18 12.56
N PHE A 36 3.78 5.55 13.33
CA PHE A 36 2.47 6.10 13.69
C PHE A 36 2.61 7.37 14.55
N ALA A 37 3.53 7.39 15.52
CA ALA A 37 3.78 8.56 16.38
C ALA A 37 4.21 9.80 15.58
N ARG A 38 4.85 9.61 14.42
CA ARG A 38 5.29 10.67 13.49
C ARG A 38 4.23 11.14 12.51
N LEU A 39 3.05 10.50 12.48
CA LEU A 39 1.91 10.99 11.70
C LEU A 39 1.27 12.20 12.40
N SER A 40 0.87 13.20 11.61
CA SER A 40 -0.03 14.25 12.09
C SER A 40 -1.40 13.67 12.49
N ASP A 41 -2.13 14.41 13.30
CA ASP A 41 -3.50 14.01 13.68
C ASP A 41 -4.40 13.82 12.44
N GLU A 42 -4.23 14.67 11.44
CA GLU A 42 -4.93 14.58 10.16
C GLU A 42 -4.59 13.28 9.44
N SER A 43 -3.31 12.91 9.33
CA SER A 43 -2.89 11.66 8.69
C SER A 43 -3.37 10.42 9.45
N ARG A 44 -3.45 10.48 10.78
CA ARG A 44 -4.04 9.42 11.61
C ARG A 44 -5.53 9.25 11.33
N VAL A 45 -6.28 10.36 11.29
CA VAL A 45 -7.72 10.34 10.98
C VAL A 45 -7.94 9.81 9.56
N ARG A 46 -7.18 10.27 8.57
CA ARG A 46 -7.25 9.77 7.19
C ARG A 46 -6.99 8.26 7.10
N ARG A 47 -6.10 7.73 7.93
CA ARG A 47 -5.75 6.31 7.91
C ARG A 47 -6.79 5.43 8.58
N PHE A 48 -7.39 5.86 9.68
CA PHE A 48 -8.28 5.04 10.50
C PHE A 48 -9.75 5.45 10.42
N LEU A 49 -10.05 6.51 9.67
CA LEU A 49 -11.39 7.15 9.56
C LEU A 49 -11.97 7.52 10.94
N ALA A 50 -11.12 7.59 11.92
CA ALA A 50 -11.43 7.91 13.32
C ALA A 50 -10.19 8.47 14.04
N PRO A 51 -10.37 9.28 15.09
CA PRO A 51 -9.26 9.72 15.92
C PRO A 51 -8.64 8.52 16.65
N VAL A 52 -7.36 8.27 16.39
CA VAL A 52 -6.56 7.24 17.08
C VAL A 52 -5.34 7.92 17.68
N ALA A 53 -5.26 7.93 19.02
CA ALA A 53 -4.14 8.58 19.71
C ALA A 53 -2.87 7.74 19.68
N GLN A 54 -2.99 6.43 19.81
CA GLN A 54 -1.89 5.46 19.79
C GLN A 54 -2.35 4.10 19.32
N LEU A 55 -1.44 3.30 18.77
CA LEU A 55 -1.73 1.91 18.43
C LEU A 55 -1.65 1.04 19.68
N SER A 56 -2.72 0.28 19.97
CA SER A 56 -2.70 -0.70 21.04
C SER A 56 -1.89 -1.94 20.65
N ASP A 57 -1.48 -2.76 21.63
CA ASP A 57 -0.77 -4.02 21.37
C ASP A 57 -1.58 -4.96 20.46
N ALA A 58 -2.90 -5.00 20.63
CA ALA A 58 -3.79 -5.76 19.76
C ALA A 58 -3.79 -5.25 18.31
N MET A 59 -3.79 -3.91 18.12
CA MET A 59 -3.64 -3.31 16.78
C MET A 59 -2.27 -3.61 16.20
N LEU A 60 -1.20 -3.49 16.97
CA LEU A 60 0.16 -3.78 16.52
C LEU A 60 0.31 -5.25 16.11
N ALA A 61 -0.26 -6.18 16.89
CA ALA A 61 -0.30 -7.60 16.52
C ALA A 61 -1.06 -7.81 15.19
N TYR A 62 -2.27 -7.28 15.07
CA TYR A 62 -3.05 -7.35 13.83
C TYR A 62 -2.30 -6.75 12.63
N LEU A 63 -1.57 -5.66 12.84
CA LEU A 63 -0.84 -4.95 11.78
C LEU A 63 0.45 -5.65 11.36
N THR A 64 1.02 -6.55 12.17
CA THR A 64 2.32 -7.18 11.91
C THR A 64 2.24 -8.70 11.73
N GLU A 65 1.26 -9.36 12.36
CA GLU A 65 1.10 -10.81 12.31
C GLU A 65 0.14 -11.18 11.16
N VAL A 66 0.64 -11.08 9.93
CA VAL A 66 -0.11 -11.28 8.69
C VAL A 66 0.18 -12.66 8.08
N ASP A 67 -0.80 -13.25 7.37
CA ASP A 67 -0.66 -14.58 6.74
C ASP A 67 0.08 -14.54 5.39
N GLY A 68 0.22 -13.36 4.80
CA GLY A 68 0.89 -13.14 3.52
C GLY A 68 0.06 -13.46 2.29
N VAL A 69 -1.19 -13.91 2.44
CA VAL A 69 -2.12 -14.28 1.36
C VAL A 69 -3.39 -13.46 1.41
N ASP A 70 -4.18 -13.59 2.47
CA ASP A 70 -5.44 -12.85 2.63
C ASP A 70 -5.24 -11.54 3.39
N HIS A 71 -4.23 -11.49 4.22
CA HIS A 71 -3.74 -10.28 4.87
C HIS A 71 -2.25 -10.11 4.57
N PHE A 72 -1.89 -9.07 3.83
CA PHE A 72 -0.52 -8.77 3.45
C PHE A 72 -0.18 -7.30 3.67
N ALA A 73 1.07 -7.02 4.02
CA ALA A 73 1.56 -5.65 4.12
C ALA A 73 3.02 -5.52 3.64
N TRP A 74 3.30 -4.42 2.93
CA TRP A 74 4.63 -3.89 2.70
C TRP A 74 4.95 -2.82 3.74
N VAL A 75 6.17 -2.84 4.28
CA VAL A 75 6.75 -1.73 5.04
C VAL A 75 7.89 -1.13 4.24
N ALA A 76 7.91 0.19 4.17
CA ALA A 76 9.01 0.97 3.60
C ALA A 76 9.83 1.56 4.74
N VAL A 77 11.15 1.32 4.72
CA VAL A 77 12.10 1.86 5.68
C VAL A 77 13.18 2.66 4.97
N HIS A 78 13.83 3.56 5.69
CA HIS A 78 14.94 4.34 5.14
C HIS A 78 16.12 3.41 4.82
N GLY A 79 16.71 3.53 3.64
CA GLY A 79 17.76 2.63 3.16
C GLY A 79 19.02 2.62 4.03
N ASP A 80 19.35 3.75 4.64
CA ASP A 80 20.54 3.90 5.51
C ASP A 80 20.20 3.77 7.00
N HIS A 81 18.91 3.84 7.37
CA HIS A 81 18.39 3.77 8.73
C HIS A 81 17.20 2.80 8.76
N PRO A 82 17.42 1.47 8.78
CA PRO A 82 16.35 0.47 8.65
C PRO A 82 15.34 0.46 9.81
N ASP A 83 15.66 1.09 10.91
CA ASP A 83 14.81 1.37 12.07
C ASP A 83 13.85 2.55 11.86
N LEU A 84 14.04 3.33 10.79
CA LEU A 84 13.19 4.46 10.46
C LEU A 84 12.11 4.06 9.43
N GLY A 85 10.87 3.84 9.90
CA GLY A 85 9.71 3.57 9.07
C GLY A 85 9.27 4.80 8.28
N LEU A 86 9.02 4.66 6.99
CA LEU A 86 8.60 5.73 6.08
C LEU A 86 7.15 5.59 5.62
N GLY A 87 6.64 4.35 5.58
CA GLY A 87 5.28 4.10 5.16
C GLY A 87 4.94 2.62 5.15
N VAL A 88 3.65 2.33 5.06
CA VAL A 88 3.08 0.98 5.00
C VAL A 88 1.96 0.97 3.97
N ALA A 89 1.91 -0.09 3.16
CA ALA A 89 0.76 -0.41 2.34
C ALA A 89 0.28 -1.82 2.67
N ARG A 90 -1.04 -2.02 2.81
CA ARG A 90 -1.63 -3.31 3.14
C ARG A 90 -2.90 -3.57 2.40
N TYR A 91 -3.24 -4.83 2.28
CA TYR A 91 -4.58 -5.26 1.93
C TYR A 91 -5.08 -6.36 2.86
N VAL A 92 -6.40 -6.44 2.99
CA VAL A 92 -7.12 -7.53 3.64
C VAL A 92 -8.20 -8.00 2.69
N ARG A 93 -8.19 -9.28 2.31
CA ARG A 93 -9.19 -9.87 1.41
C ARG A 93 -10.58 -9.79 2.03
N MET A 94 -11.58 -9.38 1.26
CA MET A 94 -12.95 -9.34 1.70
C MET A 94 -13.55 -10.75 1.73
N LYS A 95 -14.26 -11.10 2.82
CA LYS A 95 -14.82 -12.46 3.00
C LYS A 95 -15.91 -12.78 1.99
N ASP A 96 -16.74 -11.78 1.70
CA ASP A 96 -17.92 -11.95 0.83
C ASP A 96 -17.59 -11.70 -0.65
N GLU A 97 -16.43 -11.11 -0.94
CA GLU A 97 -15.93 -10.80 -2.29
C GLU A 97 -14.47 -11.28 -2.42
N PRO A 98 -14.19 -12.58 -2.62
CA PRO A 98 -12.84 -13.15 -2.55
C PRO A 98 -11.83 -12.60 -3.56
N THR A 99 -12.28 -11.94 -4.62
CA THR A 99 -11.44 -11.27 -5.62
C THR A 99 -11.21 -9.79 -5.31
N VAL A 100 -11.81 -9.28 -4.23
CA VAL A 100 -11.66 -7.90 -3.77
C VAL A 100 -10.91 -7.89 -2.43
N ALA A 101 -10.06 -6.91 -2.22
CA ALA A 101 -9.43 -6.69 -0.93
C ALA A 101 -9.55 -5.23 -0.50
N GLU A 102 -9.83 -5.01 0.79
CA GLU A 102 -9.69 -3.68 1.37
C GLU A 102 -8.21 -3.29 1.41
N ALA A 103 -7.88 -2.12 0.87
CA ALA A 103 -6.51 -1.64 0.80
C ALA A 103 -6.35 -0.29 1.51
N ALA A 104 -5.17 -0.13 2.15
CA ALA A 104 -4.82 1.11 2.79
C ALA A 104 -3.32 1.40 2.65
N ILE A 105 -2.99 2.67 2.45
CA ILE A 105 -1.61 3.17 2.34
C ILE A 105 -1.44 4.30 3.35
N THR A 106 -0.32 4.28 4.05
CA THR A 106 0.09 5.34 4.97
C THR A 106 1.55 5.68 4.68
N VAL A 107 1.85 6.94 4.53
CA VAL A 107 3.21 7.45 4.41
C VAL A 107 3.38 8.51 5.51
N VAL A 108 4.51 8.51 6.19
CA VAL A 108 4.83 9.54 7.19
C VAL A 108 4.88 10.91 6.52
N ASP A 109 4.31 11.94 7.15
CA ASP A 109 4.06 13.25 6.55
C ASP A 109 5.30 13.89 5.91
N GLU A 110 6.46 13.72 6.54
CA GLU A 110 7.75 14.21 6.04
C GLU A 110 8.10 13.65 4.63
N TYR A 111 7.54 12.48 4.26
CA TYR A 111 7.80 11.78 3.01
C TYR A 111 6.66 11.86 2.00
N HIS A 112 5.64 12.69 2.26
CA HIS A 112 4.56 12.93 1.32
C HIS A 112 5.08 13.56 0.02
N ARG A 113 4.36 13.33 -1.08
CA ARG A 113 4.64 13.89 -2.44
C ARG A 113 6.01 13.58 -3.01
N ARG A 114 6.73 12.58 -2.47
CA ARG A 114 8.03 12.10 -2.99
C ARG A 114 7.91 10.85 -3.87
N GLY A 115 6.67 10.36 -4.13
CA GLY A 115 6.39 9.19 -4.96
C GLY A 115 6.30 7.87 -4.20
N LEU A 116 6.54 7.85 -2.88
CA LEU A 116 6.52 6.61 -2.09
C LEU A 116 5.15 5.93 -2.11
N GLY A 117 4.05 6.70 -1.97
CA GLY A 117 2.69 6.14 -2.03
C GLY A 117 2.40 5.41 -3.34
N THR A 118 2.81 5.98 -4.47
CA THR A 118 2.65 5.36 -5.79
C THR A 118 3.43 4.05 -5.93
N VAL A 119 4.68 4.01 -5.45
CA VAL A 119 5.50 2.79 -5.46
C VAL A 119 4.87 1.72 -4.58
N LEU A 120 4.45 2.08 -3.37
CA LEU A 120 3.78 1.17 -2.43
C LEU A 120 2.49 0.60 -3.02
N LEU A 121 1.66 1.44 -3.66
CA LEU A 121 0.44 1.00 -4.35
C LEU A 121 0.75 -0.02 -5.45
N GLY A 122 1.74 0.27 -6.29
CA GLY A 122 2.14 -0.62 -7.37
C GLY A 122 2.64 -1.99 -6.89
N LEU A 123 3.49 -2.01 -5.84
CA LEU A 123 3.98 -3.25 -5.25
C LEU A 123 2.85 -4.03 -4.56
N LEU A 124 1.92 -3.33 -3.90
CA LEU A 124 0.76 -3.94 -3.27
C LEU A 124 -0.16 -4.58 -4.30
N ALA A 125 -0.47 -3.86 -5.38
CA ALA A 125 -1.28 -4.35 -6.49
C ALA A 125 -0.65 -5.60 -7.15
N ALA A 126 0.65 -5.59 -7.41
CA ALA A 126 1.36 -6.73 -7.96
C ALA A 126 1.27 -7.97 -7.05
N ARG A 127 1.45 -7.79 -5.73
CA ARG A 127 1.32 -8.88 -4.75
C ARG A 127 -0.10 -9.41 -4.63
N ALA A 128 -1.08 -8.52 -4.63
CA ALA A 128 -2.50 -8.87 -4.56
C ALA A 128 -2.92 -9.74 -5.77
N ARG A 129 -2.47 -9.38 -6.97
CA ARG A 129 -2.72 -10.16 -8.19
C ARG A 129 -2.13 -11.57 -8.12
N ASP A 130 -0.92 -11.75 -7.57
CA ASP A 130 -0.33 -13.07 -7.33
C ASP A 130 -1.21 -13.93 -6.43
N ASN A 131 -1.99 -13.32 -5.54
CA ASN A 131 -2.92 -13.96 -4.64
C ASN A 131 -4.37 -14.01 -5.18
N GLY A 132 -4.58 -13.70 -6.48
CA GLY A 132 -5.89 -13.80 -7.13
C GLY A 132 -6.88 -12.66 -6.81
N ILE A 133 -6.38 -11.54 -6.29
CA ILE A 133 -7.18 -10.32 -6.08
C ILE A 133 -7.16 -9.52 -7.39
N THR A 134 -8.33 -9.07 -7.83
CA THR A 134 -8.50 -8.32 -9.09
C THR A 134 -8.85 -6.85 -8.88
N SER A 135 -9.29 -6.49 -7.67
CA SER A 135 -9.65 -5.12 -7.33
C SER A 135 -9.31 -4.80 -5.87
N PHE A 136 -8.89 -3.57 -5.60
CA PHE A 136 -8.88 -3.03 -4.26
C PHE A 136 -10.11 -2.18 -4.01
N ARG A 137 -10.61 -2.22 -2.77
CA ARG A 137 -11.55 -1.24 -2.22
C ARG A 137 -10.82 -0.44 -1.14
N ALA A 138 -10.81 0.89 -1.30
CA ALA A 138 -10.27 1.80 -0.30
C ALA A 138 -11.38 2.70 0.23
N TYR A 139 -11.40 2.94 1.54
CA TYR A 139 -12.28 3.93 2.16
C TYR A 139 -11.48 5.21 2.39
N VAL A 140 -11.91 6.29 1.77
CA VAL A 140 -11.17 7.55 1.72
C VAL A 140 -12.08 8.69 2.14
N LEU A 141 -11.58 9.56 3.02
CA LEU A 141 -12.30 10.79 3.37
C LEU A 141 -12.40 11.70 2.14
N GLU A 142 -13.56 12.29 1.90
CA GLU A 142 -13.81 13.21 0.77
C GLU A 142 -12.83 14.39 0.73
N GLU A 143 -12.34 14.82 1.89
CA GLU A 143 -11.35 15.90 2.03
C GLU A 143 -9.91 15.45 1.76
N ASN A 144 -9.65 14.16 1.57
CA ASN A 144 -8.30 13.64 1.29
C ASN A 144 -7.95 13.73 -0.20
N ALA A 145 -7.95 14.96 -0.73
CA ALA A 145 -7.66 15.22 -2.13
C ALA A 145 -6.36 14.54 -2.62
N PRO A 146 -5.21 14.55 -1.89
CA PRO A 146 -4.00 13.90 -2.39
C PRO A 146 -4.12 12.39 -2.62
N MET A 147 -4.97 11.71 -1.85
CA MET A 147 -5.23 10.27 -2.05
C MET A 147 -6.20 10.08 -3.21
N LEU A 148 -7.25 10.87 -3.29
CA LEU A 148 -8.23 10.80 -4.39
C LEU A 148 -7.57 11.07 -5.74
N ASP A 149 -6.70 12.08 -5.84
CA ASP A 149 -5.92 12.39 -7.05
C ASP A 149 -5.06 11.18 -7.47
N LEU A 150 -4.36 10.54 -6.52
CA LEU A 150 -3.56 9.35 -6.81
C LEU A 150 -4.41 8.19 -7.33
N LEU A 151 -5.59 7.97 -6.71
CA LEU A 151 -6.47 6.88 -7.09
C LEU A 151 -7.14 7.14 -8.45
N GLU A 152 -7.51 8.37 -8.75
CA GLU A 152 -8.00 8.78 -10.08
C GLU A 152 -6.95 8.54 -11.17
N GLU A 153 -5.68 8.91 -10.91
CA GLU A 153 -4.57 8.67 -11.85
C GLU A 153 -4.38 7.18 -12.20
N VAL A 154 -4.84 6.27 -11.38
CA VAL A 154 -4.73 4.82 -11.62
C VAL A 154 -6.04 4.17 -12.08
N GLY A 155 -7.05 4.98 -12.40
CA GLY A 155 -8.30 4.51 -12.99
C GLY A 155 -9.34 4.02 -11.98
N ALA A 156 -9.25 4.50 -10.74
CA ALA A 156 -10.22 4.18 -9.72
C ALA A 156 -11.59 4.83 -9.99
N SER A 157 -12.64 4.20 -9.48
CA SER A 157 -14.01 4.74 -9.43
C SER A 157 -14.44 4.94 -7.99
N ALA A 158 -15.05 6.08 -7.68
CA ALA A 158 -15.48 6.42 -6.33
C ALA A 158 -16.99 6.50 -6.25
N GLN A 159 -17.54 6.06 -5.12
CA GLN A 159 -18.96 6.20 -4.78
C GLN A 159 -19.10 6.54 -3.28
N HIS A 160 -20.20 7.21 -2.92
CA HIS A 160 -20.48 7.52 -1.52
C HIS A 160 -20.74 6.20 -0.74
N ASP A 161 -20.08 6.06 0.40
CA ASP A 161 -20.27 4.94 1.33
C ASP A 161 -21.05 5.42 2.58
N SER A 162 -20.53 6.42 3.25
CA SER A 162 -21.12 7.02 4.44
C SER A 162 -20.80 8.51 4.49
N PRO A 163 -21.40 9.32 5.37
CA PRO A 163 -21.17 10.75 5.42
C PRO A 163 -19.68 11.12 5.50
N GLY A 164 -19.16 11.80 4.48
CA GLY A 164 -17.76 12.24 4.37
C GLY A 164 -16.78 11.14 3.97
N VAL A 165 -17.25 9.93 3.62
CA VAL A 165 -16.41 8.79 3.23
C VAL A 165 -16.80 8.27 1.84
N LEU A 166 -15.82 8.07 0.98
CA LEU A 166 -15.95 7.43 -0.32
C LEU A 166 -15.42 6.00 -0.27
N ALA A 167 -16.17 5.06 -0.82
CA ALA A 167 -15.65 3.76 -1.23
C ALA A 167 -15.06 3.91 -2.63
N VAL A 168 -13.79 3.60 -2.79
CA VAL A 168 -13.04 3.78 -4.03
C VAL A 168 -12.54 2.42 -4.50
N ASP A 169 -13.06 1.96 -5.64
CA ASP A 169 -12.66 0.71 -6.25
C ASP A 169 -11.54 0.94 -7.28
N VAL A 170 -10.42 0.22 -7.10
CA VAL A 170 -9.21 0.34 -7.92
C VAL A 170 -8.99 -0.97 -8.67
N PRO A 171 -9.12 -0.99 -10.00
CA PRO A 171 -8.83 -2.19 -10.79
C PRO A 171 -7.32 -2.50 -10.72
N LEU A 172 -6.96 -3.79 -10.60
CA LEU A 172 -5.57 -4.20 -10.51
C LEU A 172 -4.99 -4.71 -11.83
N ASP A 173 -5.79 -4.73 -12.89
CA ASP A 173 -5.33 -5.07 -14.23
C ASP A 173 -4.47 -3.93 -14.80
N PRO A 174 -3.18 -4.15 -15.11
CA PRO A 174 -2.32 -3.13 -15.67
C PRO A 174 -2.80 -2.57 -17.03
N GLU A 175 -3.60 -3.33 -17.78
CA GLU A 175 -4.15 -2.90 -19.07
C GLU A 175 -5.24 -1.84 -18.89
N GLN A 176 -5.90 -1.81 -17.74
CA GLN A 176 -6.93 -0.83 -17.39
C GLN A 176 -6.38 0.44 -16.76
N VAL A 177 -5.08 0.46 -16.41
CA VAL A 177 -4.46 1.64 -15.76
C VAL A 177 -4.22 2.72 -16.80
N PRO A 178 -4.73 3.97 -16.58
CA PRO A 178 -4.56 5.09 -17.48
C PRO A 178 -3.09 5.48 -17.74
N ASP A 179 -2.83 6.17 -18.85
CA ASP A 179 -1.48 6.70 -19.14
C ASP A 179 -1.24 8.02 -18.38
N SER A 180 -1.15 7.91 -17.07
CA SER A 180 -0.82 8.95 -16.11
C SER A 180 0.59 8.77 -15.56
N THR A 181 1.05 9.70 -14.74
CA THR A 181 2.35 9.57 -14.06
C THR A 181 2.37 8.39 -13.11
N ALA A 182 1.34 8.23 -12.27
CA ALA A 182 1.20 7.09 -11.38
C ALA A 182 0.99 5.78 -12.16
N GLY A 183 0.15 5.80 -13.19
CA GLY A 183 -0.11 4.65 -14.05
C GLY A 183 1.14 4.09 -14.71
N ARG A 184 2.05 4.94 -15.21
CA ARG A 184 3.34 4.47 -15.75
C ARG A 184 4.19 3.75 -14.71
N VAL A 185 4.21 4.25 -13.47
CA VAL A 185 4.94 3.61 -12.36
C VAL A 185 4.33 2.23 -12.06
N LEU A 186 3.00 2.14 -11.95
CA LEU A 186 2.31 0.88 -11.70
C LEU A 186 2.59 -0.16 -12.79
N ARG A 187 2.46 0.23 -14.07
CA ARG A 187 2.78 -0.67 -15.20
C ARG A 187 4.24 -1.12 -15.20
N ALA A 188 5.18 -0.23 -14.90
CA ALA A 188 6.61 -0.56 -14.80
C ALA A 188 6.89 -1.56 -13.68
N ILE A 189 6.23 -1.42 -12.53
CA ILE A 189 6.32 -2.38 -11.43
C ILE A 189 5.72 -3.72 -11.85
N ALA A 190 4.52 -3.73 -12.43
CA ALA A 190 3.86 -4.94 -12.91
C ALA A 190 4.72 -5.71 -13.91
N ALA A 191 5.34 -5.03 -14.87
CA ALA A 191 6.24 -5.64 -15.86
C ALA A 191 7.49 -6.29 -15.24
N ARG A 192 8.03 -5.72 -14.16
CA ARG A 192 9.19 -6.29 -13.44
C ARG A 192 8.79 -7.41 -12.49
N TRP A 193 7.53 -7.45 -12.09
CA TRP A 193 6.99 -8.46 -11.18
C TRP A 193 6.79 -9.82 -11.86
N LEU A 194 6.53 -9.83 -13.18
CA LEU A 194 6.34 -11.05 -13.95
C LEU A 194 7.59 -11.94 -13.84
N PRO A 195 7.45 -13.24 -13.53
CA PRO A 195 8.57 -14.15 -13.48
C PRO A 195 9.23 -14.23 -14.86
N ALA A 196 10.58 -14.40 -14.88
CA ALA A 196 11.39 -14.42 -16.12
C ALA A 196 10.90 -15.45 -17.16
N LYS A 197 10.15 -16.48 -16.74
CA LYS A 197 9.53 -17.47 -17.63
C LYS A 197 8.36 -16.93 -18.45
N ALA A 198 7.68 -15.87 -18.01
CA ALA A 198 6.59 -15.26 -18.77
C ALA A 198 7.08 -14.30 -19.87
N ARG A 199 8.40 -14.05 -19.97
CA ARG A 199 9.01 -13.15 -20.96
C ARG A 199 9.45 -13.86 -22.26
N ILE A 200 9.23 -15.18 -22.39
CA ILE A 200 9.79 -15.98 -23.49
C ILE A 200 8.73 -16.36 -24.54
N GLU A 201 7.48 -15.95 -24.41
CA GLU A 201 6.44 -16.21 -25.41
C GLU A 201 5.80 -14.91 -25.90
N LEU A 202 6.59 -14.13 -26.66
CA LEU A 202 6.11 -13.12 -27.62
C LEU A 202 7.06 -13.11 -28.82
#